data_4a8c3d5ae42fca1f61da34b05c81cb06
#
_entry.id   4a8c3d5ae42fca1f61da34b05c81cb06
#
_cell.length_a   1.000
_cell.length_b   1.000
_cell.length_c   1.000
_cell.angle_alpha   90.00
_cell.angle_beta   90.00
_cell.angle_gamma   90.00
#
_symmetry.space_group_name_H-M   'P 1'
#
loop_
_entity.id
_entity.type
_entity.pdbx_description
1 polymer ?
#
loop_
_entity_poly.entity_id
_entity_poly.type
_entity_poly.pdbx_seq_one_letter_code
_entity_poly.pdbx_strand_id
1 'polypeptide(L)'
;MMTLRLSGTTFALRQAPLLRRSSAIALALVASLAGRHALAQGGSSFSALTAAAHEVRTEQVQARLLAHAPQGVQAGKPLWLGLQLMHAPHWHTYWKNPGDSGQATSLRWTLPAGMQAGEIAWPVPSKLPVGPLANYGYDGSVLLPVAVTVPATADAGGTIKVALEANWLVCKQECIPQQGKFVLDLPTGQPLVADAAAFEAAQSAV
;
A
#
# COMPACT_ATOMS: atom_id res chain seq x y z
N MET A 1 -6.14 -64.57 -6.07
CA MET A 1 -7.38 -65.08 -6.62
C MET A 1 -8.23 -63.88 -7.04
N MET A 2 -8.40 -63.79 -8.30
CA MET A 2 -9.59 -63.48 -9.11
C MET A 2 -9.94 -62.01 -9.19
N THR A 3 -10.08 -61.39 -10.21
CA THR A 3 -10.15 -61.48 -11.67
C THR A 3 -10.59 -60.14 -12.20
N LEU A 4 -9.93 -59.75 -13.26
CA LEU A 4 -10.28 -58.73 -14.27
C LEU A 4 -11.78 -58.59 -14.55
N ARG A 5 -12.21 -57.40 -14.91
CA ARG A 5 -13.00 -57.18 -16.15
C ARG A 5 -12.80 -55.74 -16.70
N LEU A 6 -12.29 -55.68 -17.92
CA LEU A 6 -12.36 -54.64 -18.90
C LEU A 6 -13.74 -54.66 -19.63
N SER A 7 -14.24 -53.46 -19.97
CA SER A 7 -15.18 -53.20 -21.08
C SER A 7 -15.08 -51.70 -21.34
N GLY A 8 -14.63 -51.11 -22.38
CA GLY A 8 -14.61 -51.42 -23.79
C GLY A 8 -15.94 -50.98 -24.47
N THR A 9 -16.09 -49.68 -24.88
CA THR A 9 -17.02 -49.36 -25.97
C THR A 9 -16.48 -48.18 -26.76
N THR A 10 -16.23 -48.49 -27.98
CA THR A 10 -15.81 -47.67 -29.14
C THR A 10 -17.01 -47.03 -29.85
N PHE A 11 -16.69 -46.08 -30.73
CA PHE A 11 -17.45 -45.60 -31.91
C PHE A 11 -18.38 -44.40 -31.67
N ALA A 12 -18.40 -43.33 -32.49
CA ALA A 12 -18.33 -43.29 -33.94
C ALA A 12 -17.96 -41.88 -34.42
N LEU A 13 -17.08 -41.82 -35.41
CA LEU A 13 -16.95 -40.72 -36.36
C LEU A 13 -18.20 -40.61 -37.22
N ARG A 14 -18.70 -39.42 -37.45
CA ARG A 14 -19.54 -39.11 -38.61
C ARG A 14 -18.95 -37.90 -39.34
N GLN A 15 -18.52 -38.19 -40.55
CA GLN A 15 -18.12 -37.23 -41.59
C GLN A 15 -19.32 -36.79 -42.41
N ALA A 16 -19.23 -35.54 -42.88
CA ALA A 16 -19.63 -34.92 -44.14
C ALA A 16 -21.13 -34.64 -44.39
N PRO A 17 -21.51 -33.75 -45.34
CA PRO A 17 -20.74 -33.32 -46.51
C PRO A 17 -20.69 -31.81 -46.85
N LEU A 18 -19.78 -31.48 -47.75
CA LEU A 18 -19.65 -30.29 -48.55
C LEU A 18 -20.85 -30.04 -49.47
N LEU A 19 -21.34 -28.82 -49.54
CA LEU A 19 -22.07 -28.33 -50.70
C LEU A 19 -21.50 -26.96 -51.14
N ARG A 20 -21.04 -26.99 -52.37
CA ARG A 20 -20.63 -25.90 -53.26
C ARG A 20 -21.85 -25.13 -53.78
N ARG A 21 -21.65 -23.89 -54.10
CA ARG A 21 -22.13 -23.05 -55.24
C ARG A 21 -22.43 -21.65 -54.75
N SER A 22 -22.23 -20.55 -55.37
CA SER A 22 -21.60 -20.08 -56.60
C SER A 22 -21.79 -18.58 -56.60
N SER A 23 -20.80 -17.87 -57.03
CA SER A 23 -20.71 -16.58 -57.71
C SER A 23 -21.95 -15.67 -57.75
N ALA A 24 -21.80 -14.42 -57.32
CA ALA A 24 -22.27 -13.27 -58.09
C ALA A 24 -21.41 -12.02 -57.76
N ILE A 25 -20.77 -11.56 -58.80
CA ILE A 25 -20.04 -10.30 -58.95
C ILE A 25 -21.10 -9.19 -59.05
N ALA A 26 -20.99 -8.15 -58.25
CA ALA A 26 -21.56 -6.85 -58.59
C ALA A 26 -20.60 -5.74 -58.15
N LEU A 27 -20.04 -5.15 -59.19
CA LEU A 27 -19.20 -3.94 -59.18
C LEU A 27 -20.13 -2.72 -59.01
N ALA A 28 -19.84 -1.89 -58.01
CA ALA A 28 -20.32 -0.52 -58.03
C ALA A 28 -19.27 0.39 -57.32
N LEU A 29 -18.53 1.08 -58.20
CA LEU A 29 -17.84 2.32 -57.84
C LEU A 29 -18.90 3.37 -57.39
N VAL A 30 -18.55 4.21 -56.41
CA VAL A 30 -18.46 5.67 -56.56
C VAL A 30 -17.95 6.27 -55.27
N ALA A 31 -17.02 7.16 -55.43
CA ALA A 31 -16.30 8.01 -54.50
C ALA A 31 -17.20 8.85 -53.56
N SER A 32 -16.69 9.08 -52.36
CA SER A 32 -16.85 10.38 -51.67
C SER A 32 -15.72 10.55 -50.68
N LEU A 33 -14.75 11.34 -51.02
CA LEU A 33 -13.83 12.00 -50.13
C LEU A 33 -14.66 12.90 -49.22
N ALA A 34 -14.72 12.60 -47.97
CA ALA A 34 -15.01 13.56 -46.91
C ALA A 34 -14.01 13.30 -45.81
N GLY A 35 -12.94 14.06 -45.83
CA GLY A 35 -11.98 14.10 -44.74
C GLY A 35 -12.67 14.52 -43.44
N ARG A 36 -12.78 13.56 -42.53
CA ARG A 36 -12.98 13.87 -41.12
C ARG A 36 -11.64 13.67 -40.43
N HIS A 37 -10.91 14.76 -40.29
CA HIS A 37 -9.87 14.84 -39.30
C HIS A 37 -10.54 14.66 -37.94
N ALA A 38 -10.61 13.43 -37.46
CA ALA A 38 -10.82 13.17 -36.06
C ALA A 38 -9.56 13.68 -35.35
N LEU A 39 -9.65 14.88 -34.82
CA LEU A 39 -8.75 15.34 -33.76
C LEU A 39 -8.90 14.34 -32.63
N ALA A 40 -8.00 13.40 -32.56
CA ALA A 40 -7.78 12.61 -31.36
C ALA A 40 -7.34 13.60 -30.29
N GLN A 41 -8.32 14.13 -29.53
CA GLN A 41 -8.07 14.74 -28.26
C GLN A 41 -7.57 13.63 -27.37
N GLY A 42 -6.26 13.51 -27.31
CA GLY A 42 -5.55 12.81 -26.28
C GLY A 42 -5.87 13.48 -24.93
N GLY A 43 -7.08 13.26 -24.44
CA GLY A 43 -7.41 13.51 -23.07
C GLY A 43 -6.57 12.56 -22.24
N SER A 44 -5.39 13.02 -21.82
CA SER A 44 -4.69 12.41 -20.69
C SER A 44 -5.62 12.50 -19.50
N SER A 45 -6.46 11.50 -19.35
CA SER A 45 -7.20 11.27 -18.13
C SER A 45 -6.17 10.93 -17.06
N PHE A 46 -5.63 11.96 -16.42
CA PHE A 46 -5.02 11.85 -15.10
C PHE A 46 -6.13 11.56 -14.09
N SER A 47 -6.83 10.48 -14.30
CA SER A 47 -7.61 9.81 -13.30
C SER A 47 -6.70 8.73 -12.70
N ALA A 48 -5.59 9.17 -12.12
CA ALA A 48 -4.99 8.42 -11.04
C ALA A 48 -6.02 8.48 -9.91
N LEU A 49 -7.01 7.60 -9.98
CA LEU A 49 -7.69 7.11 -8.80
C LEU A 49 -6.58 6.56 -7.92
N THR A 50 -6.09 7.40 -7.02
CA THR A 50 -5.20 6.98 -5.95
C THR A 50 -6.05 6.02 -5.14
N ALA A 51 -5.99 4.73 -5.49
CA ALA A 51 -6.52 3.68 -4.64
C ALA A 51 -5.93 3.97 -3.26
N ALA A 52 -6.80 4.11 -2.27
CA ALA A 52 -6.41 4.34 -0.90
C ALA A 52 -5.52 3.17 -0.47
N ALA A 53 -4.21 3.36 -0.51
CA ALA A 53 -3.23 2.33 -0.31
C ALA A 53 -2.70 2.43 1.12
N HIS A 54 -2.58 1.30 1.79
CA HIS A 54 -1.86 1.23 3.06
C HIS A 54 -0.33 1.20 2.87
N GLU A 55 0.14 1.24 1.62
CA GLU A 55 1.55 1.14 1.24
C GLU A 55 1.89 2.12 0.11
N VAL A 56 3.07 2.73 0.21
CA VAL A 56 3.71 3.56 -0.82
C VAL A 56 5.12 3.04 -1.05
N ARG A 57 5.52 2.90 -2.31
CA ARG A 57 6.87 2.46 -2.69
C ARG A 57 7.56 3.50 -3.54
N THR A 58 8.81 3.75 -3.20
CA THR A 58 9.78 4.48 -4.00
C THR A 58 11.00 3.58 -4.26
N GLU A 59 11.97 4.05 -4.99
CA GLU A 59 13.24 3.33 -5.16
C GLU A 59 14.03 3.22 -3.85
N GLN A 60 13.85 4.17 -2.92
CA GLN A 60 14.60 4.29 -1.69
C GLN A 60 13.88 3.72 -0.47
N VAL A 61 12.54 3.77 -0.46
CA VAL A 61 11.75 3.41 0.72
C VAL A 61 10.46 2.69 0.31
N GLN A 62 10.16 1.59 1.01
CA GLN A 62 8.82 1.04 1.08
C GLN A 62 8.21 1.49 2.41
N ALA A 63 7.14 2.29 2.33
CA ALA A 63 6.42 2.82 3.49
C ALA A 63 5.07 2.13 3.63
N ARG A 64 4.72 1.66 4.84
CA ARG A 64 3.46 0.98 5.13
C ARG A 64 2.80 1.56 6.37
N LEU A 65 1.49 1.79 6.30
CA LEU A 65 0.67 2.10 7.46
C LEU A 65 0.17 0.79 8.08
N LEU A 66 0.51 0.58 9.35
CA LEU A 66 0.18 -0.62 10.12
C LEU A 66 -0.72 -0.27 11.31
N ALA A 67 -1.45 -1.26 11.81
CA ALA A 67 -2.26 -1.15 13.02
C ALA A 67 -2.08 -2.35 13.94
N HIS A 68 -2.10 -2.10 15.25
CA HIS A 68 -2.04 -3.12 16.28
C HIS A 68 -3.06 -2.83 17.39
N ALA A 69 -4.01 -3.73 17.57
CA ALA A 69 -5.05 -3.66 18.59
C ALA A 69 -5.33 -5.09 19.10
N PRO A 70 -4.53 -5.60 20.03
CA PRO A 70 -4.63 -7.01 20.46
C PRO A 70 -5.95 -7.36 21.15
N GLN A 71 -6.65 -6.36 21.69
CA GLN A 71 -7.97 -6.52 22.31
C GLN A 71 -9.11 -6.04 21.39
N GLY A 72 -8.81 -5.75 20.10
CA GLY A 72 -9.74 -5.15 19.17
C GLY A 72 -9.80 -3.63 19.26
N VAL A 73 -10.27 -3.01 18.17
CA VAL A 73 -10.48 -1.56 18.12
C VAL A 73 -11.76 -1.22 18.85
N GLN A 74 -11.64 -0.76 20.07
CA GLN A 74 -12.78 -0.41 20.95
C GLN A 74 -12.37 0.60 22.02
N ALA A 75 -13.35 1.26 22.60
CA ALA A 75 -13.13 2.27 23.64
C ALA A 75 -12.34 1.73 24.84
N GLY A 76 -11.39 2.53 25.30
CA GLY A 76 -10.58 2.22 26.49
C GLY A 76 -9.58 1.08 26.32
N LYS A 77 -9.41 0.58 25.08
CA LYS A 77 -8.41 -0.45 24.75
C LYS A 77 -7.24 0.15 23.96
N PRO A 78 -6.03 -0.41 24.14
CA PRO A 78 -4.87 0.05 23.37
C PRO A 78 -5.09 -0.13 21.86
N LEU A 79 -4.94 0.96 21.11
CA LEU A 79 -4.81 0.97 19.66
C LEU A 79 -3.51 1.68 19.31
N TRP A 80 -2.70 1.02 18.52
CA TRP A 80 -1.49 1.58 17.97
C TRP A 80 -1.61 1.64 16.44
N LEU A 81 -1.29 2.78 15.87
CA LEU A 81 -1.01 2.95 14.46
C LEU A 81 0.48 3.18 14.29
N GLY A 82 1.04 2.86 13.12
CA GLY A 82 2.46 3.08 12.92
C GLY A 82 2.84 3.18 11.45
N LEU A 83 3.78 4.06 11.15
CA LEU A 83 4.42 4.11 9.84
C LEU A 83 5.68 3.26 9.87
N GLN A 84 5.67 2.16 9.13
CA GLN A 84 6.86 1.36 8.88
C GLN A 84 7.58 1.91 7.65
N LEU A 85 8.88 2.17 7.78
CA LEU A 85 9.77 2.55 6.70
C LEU A 85 10.82 1.45 6.53
N MET A 86 10.85 0.83 5.36
CA MET A 86 11.86 -0.14 4.95
C MET A 86 12.74 0.50 3.90
N HIS A 87 14.00 0.74 4.25
CA HIS A 87 14.96 1.45 3.41
C HIS A 87 15.67 0.50 2.45
N ALA A 88 15.90 0.95 1.24
CA ALA A 88 16.84 0.30 0.33
C ALA A 88 18.27 0.35 0.91
N PRO A 89 19.18 -0.54 0.50
CA PRO A 89 20.53 -0.59 1.06
C PRO A 89 21.26 0.75 1.05
N HIS A 90 21.77 1.14 2.21
CA HIS A 90 22.51 2.38 2.46
C HIS A 90 21.66 3.67 2.47
N TRP A 91 20.33 3.57 2.30
CA TRP A 91 19.44 4.69 2.52
C TRP A 91 18.98 4.73 3.97
N HIS A 92 18.72 5.95 4.50
CA HIS A 92 18.29 6.17 5.88
C HIS A 92 17.32 7.34 5.98
N THR A 93 16.52 7.33 7.04
CA THR A 93 15.70 8.46 7.48
C THR A 93 16.13 8.91 8.86
N TYR A 94 15.54 9.97 9.40
CA TYR A 94 16.05 10.66 10.58
C TYR A 94 15.16 10.51 11.80
N TRP A 95 15.79 10.54 12.96
CA TRP A 95 15.16 10.61 14.27
C TRP A 95 14.59 12.01 14.53
N LYS A 96 13.78 12.17 15.62
CA LYS A 96 13.22 13.47 16.05
C LYS A 96 14.28 14.58 16.23
N ASN A 97 15.48 14.20 16.63
CA ASN A 97 16.64 15.09 16.65
C ASN A 97 17.69 14.54 15.70
N PRO A 98 17.71 15.02 14.45
CA PRO A 98 18.54 14.42 13.40
C PRO A 98 20.05 14.64 13.58
N GLY A 99 20.48 15.51 14.48
CA GLY A 99 21.88 15.88 14.67
C GLY A 99 22.30 17.06 13.80
N ASP A 100 23.46 16.94 13.16
CA ASP A 100 24.07 18.05 12.41
C ASP A 100 23.32 18.38 11.11
N SER A 101 22.59 17.44 10.55
CA SER A 101 21.80 17.63 9.32
C SER A 101 20.62 16.67 9.27
N GLY A 102 19.71 16.89 8.30
CA GLY A 102 18.55 16.06 8.08
C GLY A 102 17.25 16.65 8.61
N GLN A 103 16.17 15.89 8.48
CA GLN A 103 14.83 16.29 8.91
C GLN A 103 14.06 15.09 9.43
N ALA A 104 13.43 15.24 10.60
CA ALA A 104 12.58 14.20 11.18
C ALA A 104 11.38 13.88 10.30
N THR A 105 10.95 12.61 10.34
CA THR A 105 9.67 12.20 9.76
C THR A 105 8.53 12.90 10.46
N SER A 106 7.54 13.37 9.70
CA SER A 106 6.32 13.98 10.22
C SER A 106 5.08 13.22 9.79
N LEU A 107 4.11 13.11 10.70
CA LEU A 107 2.86 12.38 10.51
C LEU A 107 1.69 13.35 10.73
N ARG A 108 0.79 13.43 9.75
CA ARG A 108 -0.47 14.17 9.87
C ARG A 108 -1.62 13.21 9.73
N TRP A 109 -2.35 13.03 10.80
CA TRP A 109 -3.47 12.11 10.88
C TRP A 109 -4.79 12.78 10.50
N THR A 110 -5.64 12.05 9.78
CA THR A 110 -7.07 12.33 9.64
C THR A 110 -7.81 11.16 10.26
N LEU A 111 -8.42 11.41 11.40
CA LEU A 111 -9.12 10.43 12.22
C LEU A 111 -10.60 10.80 12.35
N PRO A 112 -11.51 9.82 12.56
CA PRO A 112 -12.89 10.09 12.91
C PRO A 112 -13.04 10.93 14.16
N ALA A 113 -14.19 11.58 14.30
CA ALA A 113 -14.49 12.43 15.43
C ALA A 113 -14.30 11.70 16.78
N GLY A 114 -13.64 12.35 17.73
CA GLY A 114 -13.37 11.82 19.05
C GLY A 114 -12.13 10.91 19.16
N MET A 115 -11.56 10.44 18.04
CA MET A 115 -10.27 9.76 18.07
C MET A 115 -9.12 10.78 18.13
N GLN A 116 -8.05 10.43 18.83
CA GLN A 116 -6.87 11.28 18.97
C GLN A 116 -5.60 10.46 18.81
N ALA A 117 -4.71 10.91 17.95
CA ALA A 117 -3.36 10.38 17.86
C ALA A 117 -2.44 11.11 18.83
N GLY A 118 -1.61 10.37 19.54
CA GLY A 118 -0.51 10.88 20.33
C GLY A 118 0.70 11.25 19.50
N GLU A 119 1.82 11.47 20.16
CA GLU A 119 3.12 11.68 19.54
C GLU A 119 3.72 10.33 19.05
N ILE A 120 4.69 10.43 18.13
CA ILE A 120 5.48 9.26 17.75
C ILE A 120 6.28 8.78 18.95
N ALA A 121 6.14 7.51 19.33
CA ALA A 121 7.03 6.84 20.25
C ALA A 121 8.31 6.46 19.48
N TRP A 122 9.29 7.35 19.50
CA TRP A 122 10.49 7.23 18.68
C TRP A 122 11.41 6.11 19.19
N PRO A 123 11.68 5.08 18.38
CA PRO A 123 12.70 4.10 18.74
C PRO A 123 14.07 4.73 18.90
N VAL A 124 14.95 4.12 19.74
CA VAL A 124 16.33 4.55 19.86
C VAL A 124 17.02 4.55 18.50
N PRO A 125 17.59 5.68 18.03
CA PRO A 125 18.23 5.78 16.74
C PRO A 125 19.63 5.19 16.73
N SER A 126 20.11 4.88 15.53
CA SER A 126 21.53 4.66 15.26
C SER A 126 22.25 5.98 14.97
N LYS A 127 23.54 6.06 15.31
CA LYS A 127 24.40 7.12 14.82
C LYS A 127 24.76 6.84 13.36
N LEU A 128 24.45 7.78 12.49
CA LEU A 128 24.67 7.71 11.05
C LEU A 128 25.74 8.71 10.65
N PRO A 129 26.99 8.30 10.48
CA PRO A 129 28.05 9.21 10.06
C PRO A 129 27.90 9.55 8.58
N VAL A 130 27.86 10.86 8.28
CA VAL A 130 27.83 11.39 6.91
C VAL A 130 29.02 12.37 6.77
N GLY A 131 30.14 11.87 6.26
CA GLY A 131 31.40 12.63 6.27
C GLY A 131 31.78 13.03 7.70
N PRO A 132 32.04 14.33 7.98
CA PRO A 132 32.35 14.81 9.34
C PRO A 132 31.13 14.98 10.24
N LEU A 133 29.89 14.83 9.70
CA LEU A 133 28.65 15.09 10.41
C LEU A 133 28.21 13.88 11.23
N ALA A 134 27.61 14.14 12.39
CA ALA A 134 27.00 13.15 13.25
C ALA A 134 25.48 13.29 13.15
N ASN A 135 24.84 12.38 12.42
CA ASN A 135 23.39 12.30 12.32
C ASN A 135 22.84 11.14 13.15
N TYR A 136 21.55 11.22 13.47
CA TYR A 136 20.83 10.18 14.19
C TYR A 136 19.56 9.82 13.43
N GLY A 137 19.35 8.53 13.21
CA GLY A 137 18.22 8.06 12.40
C GLY A 137 18.15 6.54 12.28
N TYR A 138 17.59 6.09 11.19
CA TYR A 138 17.22 4.71 10.96
C TYR A 138 17.60 4.28 9.56
N ASP A 139 18.23 3.14 9.44
CA ASP A 139 18.44 2.37 8.23
C ASP A 139 17.72 1.01 8.31
N GLY A 140 17.74 0.22 7.25
CA GLY A 140 17.03 -1.04 7.23
C GLY A 140 15.51 -0.86 7.43
N SER A 141 14.95 -1.39 8.51
CA SER A 141 13.52 -1.27 8.81
C SER A 141 13.28 -0.60 10.15
N VAL A 142 12.41 0.40 10.17
CA VAL A 142 11.94 1.04 11.40
C VAL A 142 10.41 1.14 11.38
N LEU A 143 9.78 0.95 12.52
CA LEU A 143 8.38 1.29 12.76
C LEU A 143 8.33 2.51 13.68
N LEU A 144 7.55 3.52 13.30
CA LEU A 144 7.26 4.72 14.09
C LEU A 144 5.84 4.60 14.67
N PRO A 145 5.68 4.03 15.87
CA PRO A 145 4.37 3.78 16.46
C PRO A 145 3.79 5.04 17.11
N VAL A 146 2.46 5.15 17.03
CA VAL A 146 1.65 6.21 17.63
C VAL A 146 0.50 5.59 18.37
N ALA A 147 0.35 5.91 19.64
CA ALA A 147 -0.82 5.51 20.42
C ALA A 147 -2.04 6.32 19.99
N VAL A 148 -3.18 5.64 19.83
CA VAL A 148 -4.43 6.28 19.42
C VAL A 148 -5.53 5.99 20.44
N THR A 149 -6.20 7.04 20.89
CA THR A 149 -7.36 6.94 21.78
C THR A 149 -8.62 6.72 20.95
N VAL A 150 -9.38 5.69 21.31
CA VAL A 150 -10.69 5.36 20.70
C VAL A 150 -11.79 5.89 21.64
N PRO A 151 -12.73 6.73 21.14
CA PRO A 151 -13.79 7.28 21.99
C PRO A 151 -14.81 6.22 22.40
N ALA A 152 -15.52 6.47 23.50
CA ALA A 152 -16.55 5.57 24.00
C ALA A 152 -17.75 5.39 23.04
N THR A 153 -17.91 6.31 22.10
CA THR A 153 -18.96 6.32 21.07
C THR A 153 -18.61 5.52 19.82
N ALA A 154 -17.44 4.86 19.79
CA ALA A 154 -17.08 4.00 18.64
C ALA A 154 -18.00 2.78 18.58
N ASP A 155 -18.72 2.65 17.47
CA ASP A 155 -19.68 1.56 17.27
C ASP A 155 -18.95 0.21 17.20
N ALA A 156 -19.47 -0.77 17.92
CA ALA A 156 -19.01 -2.14 17.80
C ALA A 156 -19.59 -2.78 16.52
N GLY A 157 -18.73 -3.48 15.77
CA GLY A 157 -19.14 -4.21 14.56
C GLY A 157 -19.12 -3.39 13.27
N GLY A 158 -18.51 -2.21 13.28
CA GLY A 158 -18.29 -1.37 12.09
C GLY A 158 -16.85 -1.40 11.57
N THR A 159 -16.56 -0.43 10.74
CA THR A 159 -15.20 -0.17 10.22
C THR A 159 -14.84 1.29 10.45
N ILE A 160 -13.69 1.52 11.04
CA ILE A 160 -13.12 2.86 11.24
C ILE A 160 -12.09 3.12 10.15
N LYS A 161 -12.30 4.18 9.37
CA LYS A 161 -11.34 4.61 8.35
C LYS A 161 -10.39 5.63 8.96
N VAL A 162 -9.09 5.37 8.87
CA VAL A 162 -8.03 6.28 9.27
C VAL A 162 -7.19 6.66 8.06
N ALA A 163 -6.74 7.92 8.00
CA ALA A 163 -5.83 8.37 6.96
C ALA A 163 -4.60 9.05 7.55
N LEU A 164 -3.49 8.92 6.85
CA LEU A 164 -2.20 9.48 7.22
C LEU A 164 -1.56 10.15 6.01
N GLU A 165 -1.12 11.38 6.17
CA GLU A 165 -0.13 12.02 5.32
C GLU A 165 1.21 12.02 6.06
N ALA A 166 2.21 11.39 5.48
CA ALA A 166 3.55 11.32 6.06
C ALA A 166 4.57 11.97 5.14
N ASN A 167 5.54 12.69 5.73
CA ASN A 167 6.68 13.24 5.00
C ASN A 167 7.96 12.78 5.68
N TRP A 168 8.93 12.40 4.89
CA TRP A 168 10.24 12.01 5.37
C TRP A 168 11.33 12.49 4.42
N LEU A 169 12.53 12.68 4.96
CA LEU A 169 13.73 12.92 4.19
C LEU A 169 14.53 11.64 4.16
N VAL A 170 14.77 11.09 2.98
CA VAL A 170 15.59 9.88 2.81
C VAL A 170 16.91 10.24 2.16
N CYS A 171 18.01 9.82 2.79
CA CYS A 171 19.36 10.22 2.38
C CYS A 171 20.30 9.02 2.22
N LYS A 172 21.29 9.21 1.34
CA LYS A 172 22.48 8.37 1.17
C LYS A 172 23.68 9.26 0.91
N GLN A 173 23.98 9.63 -0.34
CA GLN A 173 24.89 10.70 -0.72
C GLN A 173 24.15 12.01 -0.98
N GLU A 174 22.93 11.90 -1.39
CA GLU A 174 21.98 12.97 -1.58
C GLU A 174 20.76 12.75 -0.69
N CYS A 175 20.00 13.80 -0.45
CA CYS A 175 18.79 13.76 0.35
C CYS A 175 17.57 14.06 -0.54
N ILE A 176 16.59 13.18 -0.50
CA ILE A 176 15.38 13.25 -1.31
C ILE A 176 14.18 13.40 -0.38
N PRO A 177 13.47 14.56 -0.42
CA PRO A 177 12.21 14.70 0.26
C PRO A 177 11.16 13.78 -0.38
N GLN A 178 10.50 12.99 0.44
CA GLN A 178 9.44 12.08 0.00
C GLN A 178 8.22 12.22 0.88
N GLN A 179 7.07 11.83 0.33
CA GLN A 179 5.79 11.83 1.04
C GLN A 179 4.96 10.62 0.65
N GLY A 180 4.04 10.26 1.55
CA GLY A 180 3.05 9.21 1.30
C GLY A 180 1.69 9.58 1.85
N LYS A 181 0.63 9.13 1.15
CA LYS A 181 -0.75 9.21 1.64
C LYS A 181 -1.27 7.80 1.80
N PHE A 182 -1.75 7.51 2.99
CA PHE A 182 -2.18 6.18 3.38
C PHE A 182 -3.61 6.21 3.88
N VAL A 183 -4.33 5.12 3.63
CA VAL A 183 -5.64 4.87 4.23
C VAL A 183 -5.69 3.44 4.71
N LEU A 184 -6.24 3.24 5.89
CA LEU A 184 -6.43 1.94 6.50
C LEU A 184 -7.83 1.84 7.07
N ASP A 185 -8.51 0.75 6.74
CA ASP A 185 -9.80 0.41 7.29
C ASP A 185 -9.61 -0.55 8.47
N LEU A 186 -10.06 -0.13 9.65
CA LEU A 186 -9.90 -0.86 10.91
C LEU A 186 -11.25 -1.50 11.29
N PRO A 187 -11.40 -2.82 11.23
CA PRO A 187 -12.59 -3.48 11.75
C PRO A 187 -12.68 -3.30 13.27
N THR A 188 -13.85 -2.89 13.77
CA THR A 188 -14.09 -2.73 15.20
C THR A 188 -14.38 -4.08 15.87
N GLY A 189 -14.00 -4.22 17.14
CA GLY A 189 -14.27 -5.40 17.94
C GLY A 189 -13.46 -6.66 17.57
N GLN A 190 -12.57 -6.59 16.58
CA GLN A 190 -11.70 -7.71 16.20
C GLN A 190 -10.23 -7.39 16.52
N PRO A 191 -9.45 -8.37 17.01
CA PRO A 191 -8.02 -8.19 17.24
C PRO A 191 -7.26 -7.91 15.93
N LEU A 192 -6.34 -6.94 15.97
CA LEU A 192 -5.41 -6.62 14.89
C LEU A 192 -4.00 -6.94 15.38
N VAL A 193 -3.49 -8.10 15.00
CA VAL A 193 -2.22 -8.65 15.53
C VAL A 193 -1.23 -9.09 14.46
N ALA A 194 -1.56 -8.87 13.18
CA ALA A 194 -0.72 -9.33 12.07
C ALA A 194 0.73 -8.80 12.16
N ASP A 195 0.92 -7.58 12.62
CA ASP A 195 2.22 -6.91 12.73
C ASP A 195 2.69 -6.78 14.20
N ALA A 196 2.18 -7.58 15.13
CA ALA A 196 2.45 -7.50 16.57
C ALA A 196 3.95 -7.44 16.89
N ALA A 197 4.75 -8.31 16.29
CA ALA A 197 6.19 -8.35 16.53
C ALA A 197 6.92 -7.04 16.17
N ALA A 198 6.48 -6.35 15.11
CA ALA A 198 7.05 -5.06 14.73
C ALA A 198 6.71 -3.97 15.75
N PHE A 199 5.47 -3.96 16.26
CA PHE A 199 5.07 -3.03 17.31
C PHE A 199 5.78 -3.31 18.64
N GLU A 200 5.88 -4.57 19.05
CA GLU A 200 6.59 -4.98 20.26
C GLU A 200 8.07 -4.58 20.21
N ALA A 201 8.74 -4.85 19.08
CA ALA A 201 10.14 -4.46 18.88
C ALA A 201 10.31 -2.94 18.95
N ALA A 202 9.45 -2.16 18.27
CA ALA A 202 9.53 -0.71 18.27
C ALA A 202 9.28 -0.11 19.68
N GLN A 203 8.30 -0.63 20.42
CA GLN A 203 7.96 -0.16 21.76
C GLN A 203 9.03 -0.53 22.80
N SER A 204 9.70 -1.67 22.63
CA SER A 204 10.81 -2.07 23.52
C SER A 204 12.09 -1.28 23.26
N ALA A 205 12.17 -0.59 22.12
CA ALA A 205 13.31 0.22 21.73
C ALA A 205 13.14 1.74 22.02
N VAL A 206 12.11 2.15 22.75
CA VAL A 206 11.84 3.57 23.11
C VAL A 206 12.66 4.01 24.32
#